data_0505b8e3aa81f60dea53fe9f362e5fac
#
_entry.id   0505b8e3aa81f60dea53fe9f362e5fac
#
_cell.length_a   1.000
_cell.length_b   1.000
_cell.length_c   1.000
_cell.angle_alpha   90.00
_cell.angle_beta   90.00
_cell.angle_gamma   90.00
#
_symmetry.space_group_name_H-M   'P 1'
#
loop_
_entity.id
_entity.type
_entity.pdbx_description
1 polymer ?
#
loop_
_entity_poly.entity_id
_entity_poly.type
_entity_poly.pdbx_seq_one_letter_code
_entity_poly.pdbx_strand_id
1 'polypeptide(L)'
;MSVEQIILSNLVLNDEYCRKTLPFLKDEYFLDESERVVFKTIKNFVEEFNALPTQDALKIALDRDKNLNESVHQTCVRIINNFGDGEPNTEWLLKESETFCKDKAVYNAIMNSIAIIDGQDKEKGETAIPQILSDALAISFDTHVGHDYEEDSDERFDFYHRVETRTEFDIDLMNKITNGGLPNKTLNVVMAGTGVGKSMFLCHFATSCLKQNKRVLYITCEMAEERIAERIDANMMNITLDTLKTLPKEMYDRKLERAMKNVSGRLIVKEYPTASANVMHFRSLFEELKLKRNFVPDVVIVDYLNICASARFKAGSSVNSYTFIKAIAEELRGLAVEMNLPIVTATQTNRTGFSNTDVSLEDTSESFGLPATADFMFALITTDELEQLGQIMVKQLKNRYGDPNTNKKFVIGVDKSKMSFYNLEDSAQTTLTPAPQENLGGLDSKFEKGNFDGWNI
;
A
#
# COMPACT_ATOMS: atom_id res chain seq x y z
N MET A 1 20.44 1.60 35.59
CA MET A 1 21.10 2.13 34.37
C MET A 1 20.01 2.76 33.53
N SER A 2 20.18 3.98 33.03
CA SER A 2 19.19 4.61 32.14
C SER A 2 19.28 4.01 30.73
N VAL A 3 18.29 4.26 29.87
CA VAL A 3 18.31 3.79 28.46
C VAL A 3 19.52 4.40 27.74
N GLU A 4 19.82 5.67 28.00
CA GLU A 4 20.97 6.37 27.46
C GLU A 4 22.29 5.66 27.80
N GLN A 5 22.46 5.23 29.05
CA GLN A 5 23.66 4.52 29.50
C GLN A 5 23.77 3.11 28.91
N ILE A 6 22.65 2.43 28.70
CA ILE A 6 22.63 1.12 28.03
C ILE A 6 23.07 1.29 26.57
N ILE A 7 22.55 2.31 25.87
CA ILE A 7 22.94 2.66 24.52
C ILE A 7 24.44 2.94 24.46
N LEU A 8 24.97 3.85 25.29
CA LEU A 8 26.39 4.21 25.30
C LEU A 8 27.31 3.02 25.56
N SER A 9 26.94 2.14 26.52
CA SER A 9 27.68 0.93 26.82
C SER A 9 27.77 0.01 25.61
N ASN A 10 26.65 -0.23 24.93
CA ASN A 10 26.60 -1.14 23.78
C ASN A 10 27.24 -0.56 22.51
N LEU A 11 27.32 0.75 22.34
CA LEU A 11 28.11 1.37 21.26
C LEU A 11 29.62 1.05 21.38
N VAL A 12 30.08 0.68 22.57
CA VAL A 12 31.49 0.31 22.84
C VAL A 12 31.71 -1.19 22.82
N LEU A 13 30.68 -1.97 23.22
CA LEU A 13 30.83 -3.41 23.46
C LEU A 13 30.34 -4.30 22.32
N ASN A 14 29.48 -3.77 21.43
CA ASN A 14 28.84 -4.54 20.38
C ASN A 14 29.01 -3.84 19.00
N ASP A 15 29.88 -4.40 18.16
CA ASP A 15 30.20 -3.83 16.83
C ASP A 15 28.96 -3.83 15.90
N GLU A 16 28.21 -4.92 15.88
CA GLU A 16 26.99 -5.01 15.05
C GLU A 16 25.96 -3.97 15.47
N TYR A 17 25.72 -3.82 16.76
CA TYR A 17 24.83 -2.83 17.30
C TYR A 17 25.29 -1.40 16.98
N CYS A 18 26.59 -1.13 17.20
CA CYS A 18 27.17 0.18 16.93
C CYS A 18 26.96 0.60 15.46
N ARG A 19 27.30 -0.27 14.52
CA ARG A 19 27.13 0.02 13.08
C ARG A 19 25.69 0.25 12.68
N LYS A 20 24.75 -0.48 13.27
CA LYS A 20 23.31 -0.33 13.00
C LYS A 20 22.68 0.90 13.65
N THR A 21 23.20 1.38 14.77
CA THR A 21 22.54 2.40 15.60
C THR A 21 23.18 3.79 15.48
N LEU A 22 24.52 3.83 15.39
CA LEU A 22 25.30 5.08 15.40
C LEU A 22 24.85 6.11 14.33
N PRO A 23 24.48 5.71 13.10
CA PRO A 23 24.04 6.66 12.07
C PRO A 23 22.75 7.43 12.43
N PHE A 24 21.93 6.89 13.32
CA PHE A 24 20.64 7.47 13.72
C PHE A 24 20.72 8.26 15.02
N LEU A 25 21.81 8.11 15.78
CA LEU A 25 22.02 8.82 17.02
C LEU A 25 22.59 10.23 16.78
N LYS A 26 22.05 11.20 17.49
CA LYS A 26 22.52 12.60 17.47
C LYS A 26 22.91 13.04 18.86
N ASP A 27 23.89 13.97 18.92
CA ASP A 27 24.39 14.56 20.19
C ASP A 27 23.25 15.15 21.01
N GLU A 28 22.31 15.79 20.35
CA GLU A 28 21.15 16.48 20.96
C GLU A 28 20.11 15.55 21.60
N TYR A 29 20.22 14.22 21.38
CA TYR A 29 19.33 13.26 22.02
C TYR A 29 19.73 12.95 23.47
N PHE A 30 20.98 13.21 23.84
CA PHE A 30 21.49 13.06 25.20
C PHE A 30 21.34 14.38 25.95
N LEU A 31 20.42 14.41 26.93
CA LEU A 31 20.12 15.62 27.69
C LEU A 31 21.22 15.93 28.73
N ASP A 32 21.79 14.90 29.34
CA ASP A 32 22.92 15.07 30.27
C ASP A 32 24.18 15.42 29.52
N GLU A 33 24.89 16.46 30.01
CA GLU A 33 26.11 16.96 29.37
C GLU A 33 27.20 15.92 29.31
N SER A 34 27.36 15.12 30.38
CA SER A 34 28.39 14.08 30.47
C SER A 34 28.09 12.92 29.51
N GLU A 35 26.82 12.49 29.40
CA GLU A 35 26.41 11.46 28.45
C GLU A 35 26.62 11.93 27.01
N ARG A 36 26.30 13.18 26.71
CA ARG A 36 26.52 13.81 25.39
C ARG A 36 28.01 13.84 25.02
N VAL A 37 28.87 14.19 25.97
CA VAL A 37 30.33 14.19 25.75
C VAL A 37 30.85 12.78 25.50
N VAL A 38 30.43 11.79 26.28
CA VAL A 38 30.79 10.37 26.06
C VAL A 38 30.34 9.90 24.70
N PHE A 39 29.08 10.18 24.32
CA PHE A 39 28.56 9.83 22.99
C PHE A 39 29.42 10.44 21.88
N LYS A 40 29.71 11.75 21.97
CA LYS A 40 30.52 12.47 21.00
C LYS A 40 31.92 11.90 20.85
N THR A 41 32.52 11.49 21.97
CA THR A 41 33.82 10.84 21.97
C THR A 41 33.81 9.48 21.31
N ILE A 42 32.74 8.66 21.56
CA ILE A 42 32.56 7.36 20.89
C ILE A 42 32.38 7.58 19.39
N LYS A 43 31.47 8.48 19.00
CA LYS A 43 31.16 8.78 17.60
C LYS A 43 32.41 9.21 16.82
N ASN A 44 33.14 10.19 17.34
CA ASN A 44 34.36 10.68 16.70
C ASN A 44 35.41 9.56 16.54
N PHE A 45 35.57 8.69 17.53
CA PHE A 45 36.51 7.56 17.45
C PHE A 45 36.09 6.58 16.35
N VAL A 46 34.79 6.21 16.30
CA VAL A 46 34.29 5.27 15.27
C VAL A 46 34.39 5.86 13.88
N GLU A 47 34.07 7.14 13.71
CA GLU A 47 34.20 7.85 12.42
C GLU A 47 35.66 7.96 11.94
N GLU A 48 36.60 8.17 12.86
CA GLU A 48 38.04 8.33 12.52
C GLU A 48 38.72 6.97 12.23
N PHE A 49 38.45 5.94 13.06
CA PHE A 49 39.18 4.69 13.02
C PHE A 49 38.39 3.51 12.44
N ASN A 50 37.12 3.69 12.14
CA ASN A 50 36.19 2.62 11.71
C ASN A 50 36.24 1.36 12.60
N ALA A 51 36.45 1.54 13.90
CA ALA A 51 36.57 0.49 14.90
C ALA A 51 35.96 0.95 16.23
N LEU A 52 35.57 0.00 17.09
CA LEU A 52 35.04 0.34 18.42
C LEU A 52 36.20 0.84 19.33
N PRO A 53 35.94 1.92 20.11
CA PRO A 53 36.90 2.35 21.12
C PRO A 53 36.91 1.40 22.30
N THR A 54 38.09 1.22 22.92
CA THR A 54 38.17 0.63 24.25
C THR A 54 37.83 1.67 25.33
N GLN A 55 37.45 1.23 26.53
CA GLN A 55 37.20 2.15 27.64
C GLN A 55 38.41 3.02 27.96
N ASP A 56 39.63 2.48 27.85
CA ASP A 56 40.86 3.23 28.10
C ASP A 56 41.14 4.23 26.97
N ALA A 57 40.82 3.90 25.71
CA ALA A 57 40.92 4.83 24.59
C ALA A 57 40.03 6.04 24.77
N LEU A 58 38.77 5.81 25.24
CA LEU A 58 37.82 6.89 25.53
C LEU A 58 38.32 7.80 26.66
N LYS A 59 38.88 7.25 27.74
CA LYS A 59 39.44 8.05 28.85
C LYS A 59 40.62 8.89 28.36
N ILE A 60 41.52 8.36 27.55
CA ILE A 60 42.66 9.10 26.96
C ILE A 60 42.12 10.23 26.05
N ALA A 61 41.04 9.97 25.30
CA ALA A 61 40.43 10.99 24.45
C ALA A 61 39.83 12.13 25.28
N LEU A 62 39.14 11.83 26.39
CA LEU A 62 38.61 12.83 27.33
C LEU A 62 39.72 13.64 28.01
N ASP A 63 40.83 13.03 28.41
CA ASP A 63 41.97 13.70 29.02
C ASP A 63 42.63 14.74 28.09
N ARG A 64 42.49 14.56 26.78
CA ARG A 64 43.00 15.51 25.77
C ARG A 64 42.11 16.70 25.50
N ASP A 65 40.85 16.66 25.89
CA ASP A 65 39.92 17.74 25.68
C ASP A 65 40.08 18.81 26.76
N LYS A 66 40.86 19.84 26.42
CA LYS A 66 41.16 20.99 27.32
C LYS A 66 39.96 21.87 27.66
N ASN A 67 38.85 21.70 26.96
CA ASN A 67 37.65 22.50 27.18
C ASN A 67 36.67 21.88 28.15
N LEU A 68 36.96 20.62 28.59
CA LEU A 68 36.07 19.90 29.46
C LEU A 68 36.23 20.35 30.92
N ASN A 69 35.09 20.68 31.57
CA ASN A 69 35.06 21.03 32.98
C ASN A 69 35.42 19.76 33.81
N GLU A 70 36.23 19.95 34.85
CA GLU A 70 36.72 18.85 35.74
C GLU A 70 35.55 17.99 36.29
N SER A 71 34.47 18.62 36.69
CA SER A 71 33.27 17.92 37.22
C SER A 71 32.58 17.04 36.16
N VAL A 72 32.49 17.53 34.90
CA VAL A 72 31.97 16.78 33.76
C VAL A 72 32.90 15.66 33.39
N HIS A 73 34.21 15.90 33.35
CA HIS A 73 35.24 14.90 33.10
C HIS A 73 35.13 13.73 34.07
N GLN A 74 35.10 13.99 35.39
CA GLN A 74 34.98 12.94 36.41
C GLN A 74 33.66 12.12 36.24
N THR A 75 32.56 12.77 35.83
CA THR A 75 31.31 12.10 35.57
C THR A 75 31.41 11.22 34.32
N CYS A 76 32.01 11.70 33.23
CA CYS A 76 32.28 10.91 32.02
C CYS A 76 33.11 9.64 32.32
N VAL A 77 34.19 9.79 33.08
CA VAL A 77 35.04 8.65 33.50
C VAL A 77 34.22 7.65 34.32
N ARG A 78 33.34 8.14 35.23
CA ARG A 78 32.46 7.26 35.99
C ARG A 78 31.47 6.53 35.11
N ILE A 79 30.87 7.19 34.10
CA ILE A 79 29.95 6.55 33.13
C ILE A 79 30.71 5.43 32.40
N ILE A 80 31.88 5.72 31.86
CA ILE A 80 32.68 4.75 31.11
C ILE A 80 33.08 3.55 31.97
N ASN A 81 33.48 3.79 33.23
CA ASN A 81 33.82 2.69 34.17
C ASN A 81 32.62 1.81 34.53
N ASN A 82 31.40 2.33 34.40
CA ASN A 82 30.18 1.58 34.67
C ASN A 82 29.60 0.87 33.43
N PHE A 83 30.28 0.88 32.29
CA PHE A 83 29.93 0.05 31.16
C PHE A 83 30.04 -1.43 31.56
N GLY A 84 28.88 -2.12 31.54
CA GLY A 84 28.79 -3.52 31.92
C GLY A 84 29.21 -4.46 30.77
N ASP A 85 28.74 -5.71 30.83
CA ASP A 85 29.04 -6.74 29.83
C ASP A 85 28.25 -6.61 28.50
N GLY A 86 27.47 -5.56 28.35
CA GLY A 86 26.58 -5.34 27.20
C GLY A 86 25.22 -6.02 27.39
N GLU A 87 24.25 -5.61 26.58
CA GLU A 87 22.92 -6.23 26.54
C GLU A 87 22.96 -7.43 25.56
N PRO A 88 22.67 -8.66 26.03
CA PRO A 88 22.73 -9.84 25.19
C PRO A 88 21.64 -9.91 24.12
N ASN A 89 20.51 -9.20 24.30
CA ASN A 89 19.41 -9.18 23.33
C ASN A 89 19.53 -7.96 22.41
N THR A 90 20.30 -8.12 21.35
CA THR A 90 20.55 -7.05 20.37
C THR A 90 19.25 -6.59 19.66
N GLU A 91 18.31 -7.48 19.42
CA GLU A 91 17.05 -7.15 18.74
C GLU A 91 16.16 -6.25 19.62
N TRP A 92 16.03 -6.60 20.91
CA TRP A 92 15.34 -5.75 21.89
C TRP A 92 16.01 -4.39 21.99
N LEU A 93 17.34 -4.37 22.08
CA LEU A 93 18.11 -3.14 22.23
C LEU A 93 17.98 -2.22 21.01
N LEU A 94 18.00 -2.77 19.79
CA LEU A 94 17.76 -1.99 18.56
C LEU A 94 16.39 -1.33 18.59
N LYS A 95 15.34 -2.06 18.99
CA LYS A 95 13.99 -1.53 19.10
C LYS A 95 13.86 -0.42 20.15
N GLU A 96 14.48 -0.60 21.32
CA GLU A 96 14.48 0.43 22.36
C GLU A 96 15.27 1.66 21.92
N SER A 97 16.39 1.48 21.22
CA SER A 97 17.20 2.60 20.69
C SER A 97 16.45 3.36 19.59
N GLU A 98 15.68 2.67 18.74
CA GLU A 98 14.82 3.30 17.74
C GLU A 98 13.73 4.13 18.40
N THR A 99 13.07 3.59 19.43
CA THR A 99 12.05 4.29 20.22
C THR A 99 12.66 5.54 20.88
N PHE A 100 13.81 5.39 21.52
CA PHE A 100 14.55 6.51 22.11
C PHE A 100 14.85 7.61 21.09
N CYS A 101 15.38 7.28 19.91
CA CYS A 101 15.68 8.24 18.85
C CYS A 101 14.41 8.96 18.35
N LYS A 102 13.31 8.21 18.14
CA LYS A 102 12.02 8.80 17.74
C LYS A 102 11.48 9.78 18.77
N ASP A 103 11.46 9.39 20.03
CA ASP A 103 10.93 10.22 21.11
C ASP A 103 11.74 11.52 21.26
N LYS A 104 13.08 11.42 21.23
CA LYS A 104 13.95 12.59 21.32
C LYS A 104 13.86 13.48 20.09
N ALA A 105 13.76 12.89 18.90
CA ALA A 105 13.61 13.65 17.66
C ALA A 105 12.28 14.42 17.65
N VAL A 106 11.18 13.78 18.02
CA VAL A 106 9.86 14.42 18.09
C VAL A 106 9.85 15.51 19.15
N TYR A 107 10.44 15.26 20.33
CA TYR A 107 10.58 16.28 21.37
C TYR A 107 11.34 17.51 20.86
N ASN A 108 12.52 17.30 20.24
CA ASN A 108 13.33 18.38 19.69
C ASN A 108 12.61 19.12 18.55
N ALA A 109 11.88 18.41 17.69
CA ALA A 109 11.08 19.00 16.62
C ALA A 109 9.97 19.91 17.16
N ILE A 110 9.30 19.48 18.23
CA ILE A 110 8.28 20.30 18.93
C ILE A 110 8.92 21.55 19.54
N MET A 111 10.04 21.39 20.25
CA MET A 111 10.74 22.53 20.87
C MET A 111 11.23 23.52 19.82
N ASN A 112 11.79 23.04 18.71
CA ASN A 112 12.21 23.89 17.58
C ASN A 112 10.99 24.59 16.94
N SER A 113 9.86 23.92 16.82
CA SER A 113 8.63 24.50 16.28
C SER A 113 8.11 25.63 17.18
N ILE A 114 8.17 25.46 18.51
CA ILE A 114 7.80 26.49 19.48
C ILE A 114 8.76 27.69 19.36
N ALA A 115 10.08 27.45 19.27
CA ALA A 115 11.07 28.52 19.11
C ALA A 115 10.85 29.34 17.81
N ILE A 116 10.40 28.67 16.72
CA ILE A 116 10.02 29.36 15.47
C ILE A 116 8.78 30.25 15.69
N ILE A 117 7.75 29.73 16.34
CA ILE A 117 6.49 30.45 16.61
C ILE A 117 6.74 31.63 17.51
N ASP A 118 7.61 31.50 18.53
CA ASP A 118 7.97 32.53 19.46
C ASP A 118 8.97 33.60 18.85
N GLY A 119 9.38 33.39 17.59
CA GLY A 119 10.30 34.29 16.89
C GLY A 119 11.74 34.25 17.42
N GLN A 120 12.10 33.20 18.17
CA GLN A 120 13.48 33.01 18.67
C GLN A 120 14.41 32.50 17.56
N ASP A 121 13.89 31.70 16.64
CA ASP A 121 14.59 31.30 15.42
C ASP A 121 14.27 32.28 14.30
N LYS A 122 15.28 33.10 13.92
CA LYS A 122 15.14 34.09 12.85
C LYS A 122 15.43 33.55 11.46
N GLU A 123 15.96 32.33 11.36
CA GLU A 123 16.36 31.75 10.08
C GLU A 123 15.22 30.93 9.45
N LYS A 124 14.31 30.37 10.27
CA LYS A 124 13.22 29.54 9.83
C LYS A 124 11.85 30.16 10.06
N GLY A 125 11.02 30.16 9.03
CA GLY A 125 9.63 30.61 9.14
C GLY A 125 8.68 29.46 9.54
N GLU A 126 7.44 29.79 9.94
CA GLU A 126 6.41 28.84 10.33
C GLU A 126 6.12 27.78 9.27
N THR A 127 6.40 28.07 7.99
CA THR A 127 6.25 27.15 6.87
C THR A 127 7.19 25.94 6.93
N ALA A 128 8.28 26.02 7.72
CA ALA A 128 9.22 24.91 7.92
C ALA A 128 8.73 23.89 8.96
N ILE A 129 7.80 24.24 9.83
CA ILE A 129 7.32 23.40 10.93
C ILE A 129 6.80 22.03 10.46
N PRO A 130 5.95 21.93 9.42
CA PRO A 130 5.48 20.63 8.94
C PRO A 130 6.61 19.70 8.51
N GLN A 131 7.64 20.23 7.87
CA GLN A 131 8.80 19.43 7.44
C GLN A 131 9.63 18.98 8.64
N ILE A 132 9.90 19.85 9.61
CA ILE A 132 10.63 19.53 10.84
C ILE A 132 9.95 18.37 11.60
N LEU A 133 8.62 18.42 11.73
CA LEU A 133 7.86 17.34 12.39
C LEU A 133 7.83 16.06 11.54
N SER A 134 7.70 16.19 10.23
CA SER A 134 7.72 15.04 9.31
C SER A 134 9.05 14.31 9.35
N ASP A 135 10.17 15.03 9.34
CA ASP A 135 11.52 14.47 9.40
C ASP A 135 11.75 13.74 10.73
N ALA A 136 11.25 14.28 11.82
CA ALA A 136 11.36 13.65 13.14
C ALA A 136 10.54 12.32 13.22
N LEU A 137 9.37 12.29 12.60
CA LEU A 137 8.53 11.10 12.54
C LEU A 137 9.04 10.03 11.57
N ALA A 138 9.87 10.43 10.60
CA ALA A 138 10.41 9.54 9.57
C ALA A 138 11.63 8.72 10.05
N ILE A 139 12.15 8.94 11.26
CA ILE A 139 13.29 8.19 11.80
C ILE A 139 12.89 6.71 11.92
N SER A 140 13.64 5.84 11.26
CA SER A 140 13.49 4.39 11.33
C SER A 140 14.86 3.75 11.23
N PHE A 141 15.12 2.76 12.07
CA PHE A 141 16.32 1.94 12.02
C PHE A 141 16.14 0.84 10.97
N ASP A 142 15.76 1.23 9.77
CA ASP A 142 15.72 0.27 8.66
C ASP A 142 17.17 -0.14 8.34
N THR A 143 17.50 -1.35 8.72
CA THR A 143 18.83 -1.95 8.49
C THR A 143 18.98 -2.47 7.07
N HIS A 144 17.90 -2.50 6.30
CA HIS A 144 17.95 -2.93 4.91
C HIS A 144 18.32 -1.76 4.01
N VAL A 145 19.63 -1.57 3.83
CA VAL A 145 20.21 -0.46 3.04
C VAL A 145 20.01 -0.66 1.52
N GLY A 146 19.15 -1.58 1.14
CA GLY A 146 18.94 -1.94 -0.25
C GLY A 146 19.45 -3.36 -0.53
N HIS A 147 19.39 -3.74 -1.80
CA HIS A 147 19.77 -5.07 -2.26
C HIS A 147 21.11 -4.96 -2.99
N ASP A 148 22.17 -5.57 -2.43
CA ASP A 148 23.45 -5.67 -3.11
C ASP A 148 23.38 -6.71 -4.23
N TYR A 149 23.73 -6.28 -5.45
CA TYR A 149 23.56 -7.13 -6.62
C TYR A 149 24.51 -8.33 -6.63
N GLU A 150 25.71 -8.21 -6.07
CA GLU A 150 26.70 -9.29 -6.03
C GLU A 150 26.54 -10.15 -4.76
N GLU A 151 26.42 -9.51 -3.58
CA GLU A 151 26.39 -10.20 -2.29
C GLU A 151 25.07 -10.94 -2.06
N ASP A 152 23.91 -10.37 -2.47
CA ASP A 152 22.58 -10.95 -2.22
C ASP A 152 22.10 -11.87 -3.35
N SER A 153 23.01 -12.51 -4.10
CA SER A 153 22.65 -13.40 -5.22
C SER A 153 21.82 -14.60 -4.77
N ASP A 154 22.12 -15.17 -3.62
CA ASP A 154 21.41 -16.32 -3.05
C ASP A 154 20.00 -15.93 -2.61
N GLU A 155 19.83 -14.76 -1.98
CA GLU A 155 18.50 -14.24 -1.61
C GLU A 155 17.62 -14.01 -2.86
N ARG A 156 18.21 -13.52 -3.96
CA ARG A 156 17.49 -13.37 -5.23
C ARG A 156 17.09 -14.69 -5.83
N PHE A 157 17.97 -15.68 -5.79
CA PHE A 157 17.66 -17.02 -6.28
C PHE A 157 16.51 -17.64 -5.51
N ASP A 158 16.52 -17.53 -4.18
CA ASP A 158 15.44 -17.99 -3.31
C ASP A 158 14.12 -17.22 -3.59
N PHE A 159 14.21 -15.91 -3.82
CA PHE A 159 13.05 -15.10 -4.21
C PHE A 159 12.44 -15.58 -5.54
N TYR A 160 13.24 -15.90 -6.55
CA TYR A 160 12.75 -16.37 -7.85
C TYR A 160 12.08 -17.76 -7.76
N HIS A 161 12.47 -18.57 -6.79
CA HIS A 161 11.93 -19.91 -6.58
C HIS A 161 10.86 -19.99 -5.48
N ARG A 162 10.66 -18.89 -4.77
CA ARG A 162 9.63 -18.79 -3.73
C ARG A 162 8.26 -18.73 -4.40
N VAL A 163 7.36 -19.62 -3.98
CA VAL A 163 5.94 -19.53 -4.36
C VAL A 163 5.36 -18.28 -3.68
N GLU A 164 5.15 -17.23 -4.46
CA GLU A 164 4.53 -16.01 -3.98
C GLU A 164 3.07 -16.28 -3.58
N THR A 165 2.72 -15.94 -2.35
CA THR A 165 1.32 -16.04 -1.90
C THR A 165 0.50 -14.98 -2.61
N ARG A 166 -0.48 -15.40 -3.42
CA ARG A 166 -1.38 -14.51 -4.14
C ARG A 166 -2.81 -14.66 -3.64
N THR A 167 -3.60 -13.62 -3.82
CA THR A 167 -5.04 -13.66 -3.56
C THR A 167 -5.76 -13.91 -4.87
N GLU A 168 -6.29 -15.11 -5.02
CA GLU A 168 -6.92 -15.56 -6.24
C GLU A 168 -8.30 -14.90 -6.45
N PHE A 169 -8.71 -14.83 -7.71
CA PHE A 169 -10.12 -14.64 -8.07
C PHE A 169 -10.80 -16.02 -8.16
N ASP A 170 -12.11 -16.07 -8.10
CA ASP A 170 -12.88 -17.27 -8.46
C ASP A 170 -13.28 -17.29 -9.96
N ILE A 171 -12.57 -16.48 -10.75
CA ILE A 171 -12.71 -16.35 -12.20
C ILE A 171 -11.40 -16.73 -12.86
N ASP A 172 -11.40 -17.82 -13.63
CA ASP A 172 -10.20 -18.44 -14.17
C ASP A 172 -9.39 -17.51 -15.09
N LEU A 173 -10.07 -16.73 -15.95
CA LEU A 173 -9.41 -15.80 -16.85
C LEU A 173 -8.76 -14.64 -16.06
N MET A 174 -9.34 -14.21 -14.93
CA MET A 174 -8.71 -13.22 -14.05
C MET A 174 -7.42 -13.78 -13.44
N ASN A 175 -7.44 -15.03 -12.95
CA ASN A 175 -6.25 -15.70 -12.44
C ASN A 175 -5.19 -15.89 -13.53
N LYS A 176 -5.61 -16.26 -14.73
CA LYS A 176 -4.69 -16.43 -15.87
C LYS A 176 -3.94 -15.13 -16.21
N ILE A 177 -4.63 -13.99 -16.31
CA ILE A 177 -3.99 -12.71 -16.63
C ILE A 177 -3.15 -12.13 -15.49
N THR A 178 -3.42 -12.54 -14.25
CA THR A 178 -2.67 -12.10 -13.06
C THR A 178 -1.64 -13.13 -12.58
N ASN A 179 -1.37 -14.18 -13.37
CA ASN A 179 -0.46 -15.26 -13.00
C ASN A 179 -0.76 -15.90 -11.63
N GLY A 180 -2.06 -16.17 -11.37
CA GLY A 180 -2.52 -16.82 -10.14
C GLY A 180 -3.10 -15.89 -9.08
N GLY A 181 -3.47 -14.66 -9.43
CA GLY A 181 -4.13 -13.73 -8.50
C GLY A 181 -3.32 -12.48 -8.16
N LEU A 182 -3.76 -11.76 -7.15
CA LEU A 182 -3.17 -10.49 -6.73
C LEU A 182 -2.03 -10.72 -5.73
N PRO A 183 -0.80 -10.25 -6.01
CA PRO A 183 0.30 -10.32 -5.06
C PRO A 183 0.15 -9.28 -3.93
N ASN A 184 0.86 -9.51 -2.83
CA ASN A 184 0.95 -8.54 -1.74
C ASN A 184 1.66 -7.25 -2.19
N LYS A 185 1.51 -6.18 -1.42
CA LYS A 185 2.11 -4.85 -1.65
C LYS A 185 1.63 -4.16 -2.93
N THR A 186 0.39 -4.41 -3.35
CA THR A 186 -0.15 -3.92 -4.62
C THR A 186 -1.46 -3.17 -4.46
N LEU A 187 -1.68 -2.20 -5.36
CA LEU A 187 -2.94 -1.49 -5.54
C LEU A 187 -3.62 -1.94 -6.84
N ASN A 188 -4.82 -2.48 -6.71
CA ASN A 188 -5.59 -3.06 -7.80
C ASN A 188 -6.91 -2.29 -7.96
N VAL A 189 -7.23 -1.88 -9.18
CA VAL A 189 -8.33 -0.96 -9.44
C VAL A 189 -9.30 -1.53 -10.46
N VAL A 190 -10.57 -1.64 -10.09
CA VAL A 190 -11.66 -1.90 -11.02
C VAL A 190 -12.29 -0.58 -11.48
N MET A 191 -12.34 -0.37 -12.79
CA MET A 191 -12.99 0.80 -13.40
C MET A 191 -14.33 0.40 -14.01
N ALA A 192 -15.37 1.17 -13.74
CA ALA A 192 -16.66 0.95 -14.38
C ALA A 192 -17.54 2.21 -14.35
N GLY A 193 -18.47 2.29 -15.26
CA GLY A 193 -19.52 3.31 -15.26
C GLY A 193 -20.46 3.18 -14.05
N THR A 194 -21.27 4.20 -13.83
CA THR A 194 -22.32 4.16 -12.79
C THR A 194 -23.32 3.05 -13.10
N GLY A 195 -23.64 2.21 -12.12
CA GLY A 195 -24.60 1.11 -12.27
C GLY A 195 -24.07 -0.15 -12.98
N VAL A 196 -22.86 -0.11 -13.55
CA VAL A 196 -22.26 -1.27 -14.28
C VAL A 196 -21.89 -2.41 -13.34
N GLY A 197 -21.54 -2.13 -12.07
CA GLY A 197 -21.29 -3.21 -11.11
C GLY A 197 -20.00 -3.10 -10.30
N LYS A 198 -19.42 -1.92 -10.09
CA LYS A 198 -18.23 -1.71 -9.25
C LYS A 198 -18.34 -2.37 -7.87
N SER A 199 -19.27 -1.89 -7.06
CA SER A 199 -19.47 -2.42 -5.69
C SER A 199 -19.92 -3.87 -5.70
N MET A 200 -20.63 -4.31 -6.75
CA MET A 200 -20.99 -5.72 -6.93
C MET A 200 -19.74 -6.58 -7.12
N PHE A 201 -18.80 -6.14 -7.96
CA PHE A 201 -17.53 -6.85 -8.14
C PHE A 201 -16.71 -6.88 -6.85
N LEU A 202 -16.63 -5.77 -6.12
CA LEU A 202 -15.92 -5.72 -4.84
C LEU A 202 -16.55 -6.66 -3.79
N CYS A 203 -17.88 -6.74 -3.70
CA CYS A 203 -18.59 -7.67 -2.82
C CYS A 203 -18.35 -9.14 -3.24
N HIS A 204 -18.37 -9.41 -4.54
CA HIS A 204 -18.09 -10.74 -5.08
C HIS A 204 -16.65 -11.17 -4.78
N PHE A 205 -15.67 -10.29 -5.01
CA PHE A 205 -14.28 -10.54 -4.68
C PHE A 205 -14.07 -10.76 -3.17
N ALA A 206 -14.76 -10.00 -2.31
CA ALA A 206 -14.75 -10.23 -0.87
C ALA A 206 -15.25 -11.65 -0.52
N THR A 207 -16.33 -12.09 -1.17
CA THR A 207 -16.88 -13.44 -0.99
C THR A 207 -15.90 -14.52 -1.47
N SER A 208 -15.25 -14.31 -2.62
CA SER A 208 -14.19 -15.19 -3.13
C SER A 208 -13.04 -15.33 -2.13
N CYS A 209 -12.56 -14.21 -1.58
CA CYS A 209 -11.51 -14.20 -0.56
C CYS A 209 -11.93 -14.94 0.72
N LEU A 210 -13.19 -14.80 1.17
CA LEU A 210 -13.71 -15.54 2.32
C LEU A 210 -13.68 -17.06 2.08
N LYS A 211 -14.09 -17.51 0.91
CA LYS A 211 -14.05 -18.92 0.50
C LYS A 211 -12.62 -19.48 0.45
N GLN A 212 -11.63 -18.62 0.22
CA GLN A 212 -10.20 -18.96 0.29
C GLN A 212 -9.64 -18.87 1.74
N ASN A 213 -10.49 -18.74 2.74
CA ASN A 213 -10.12 -18.62 4.15
C ASN A 213 -9.30 -17.36 4.49
N LYS A 214 -9.41 -16.30 3.70
CA LYS A 214 -8.75 -15.02 3.92
C LYS A 214 -9.51 -14.15 4.93
N ARG A 215 -8.78 -13.31 5.64
CA ARG A 215 -9.33 -12.26 6.50
C ARG A 215 -9.49 -11.01 5.65
N VAL A 216 -10.73 -10.59 5.44
CA VAL A 216 -11.10 -9.47 4.56
C VAL A 216 -11.52 -8.27 5.40
N LEU A 217 -10.89 -7.13 5.16
CA LEU A 217 -11.39 -5.85 5.64
C LEU A 217 -12.01 -5.10 4.46
N TYR A 218 -13.31 -4.85 4.54
CA TYR A 218 -14.05 -4.08 3.56
C TYR A 218 -14.36 -2.69 4.12
N ILE A 219 -13.79 -1.66 3.54
CA ILE A 219 -14.01 -0.26 3.89
C ILE A 219 -14.97 0.31 2.85
N THR A 220 -16.14 0.75 3.30
CA THR A 220 -17.12 1.43 2.43
C THR A 220 -17.19 2.91 2.78
N CYS A 221 -17.14 3.76 1.74
CA CYS A 221 -17.34 5.21 1.85
C CYS A 221 -18.62 5.67 1.11
N GLU A 222 -19.34 4.72 0.50
CA GLU A 222 -20.56 4.99 -0.29
C GLU A 222 -21.82 4.40 0.34
N MET A 223 -21.73 3.19 0.87
CA MET A 223 -22.89 2.43 1.34
C MET A 223 -22.75 2.03 2.80
N ALA A 224 -23.89 1.87 3.48
CA ALA A 224 -23.93 1.36 4.85
C ALA A 224 -23.35 -0.06 4.97
N GLU A 225 -22.77 -0.38 6.13
CA GLU A 225 -22.14 -1.70 6.45
C GLU A 225 -23.12 -2.84 6.18
N GLU A 226 -24.37 -2.67 6.58
CA GLU A 226 -25.43 -3.68 6.43
C GLU A 226 -25.78 -3.95 4.97
N ARG A 227 -25.69 -2.93 4.10
CA ARG A 227 -25.95 -3.07 2.66
C ARG A 227 -24.83 -3.82 1.95
N ILE A 228 -23.60 -3.66 2.39
CA ILE A 228 -22.48 -4.46 1.92
C ILE A 228 -22.62 -5.91 2.40
N ALA A 229 -22.97 -6.10 3.69
CA ALA A 229 -23.21 -7.43 4.25
C ALA A 229 -24.37 -8.15 3.52
N GLU A 230 -25.49 -7.46 3.25
CA GLU A 230 -26.65 -8.00 2.48
C GLU A 230 -26.21 -8.56 1.10
N ARG A 231 -25.35 -7.84 0.39
CA ARG A 231 -24.82 -8.26 -0.92
C ARG A 231 -23.88 -9.45 -0.83
N ILE A 232 -23.03 -9.46 0.18
CA ILE A 232 -22.09 -10.57 0.44
C ILE A 232 -22.88 -11.83 0.87
N ASP A 233 -23.91 -11.68 1.71
CA ASP A 233 -24.80 -12.78 2.12
C ASP A 233 -25.53 -13.39 0.93
N ALA A 234 -26.09 -12.55 0.05
CA ALA A 234 -26.76 -13.02 -1.17
C ALA A 234 -25.82 -13.88 -2.04
N ASN A 235 -24.59 -13.43 -2.22
CA ASN A 235 -23.57 -14.13 -2.97
C ASN A 235 -23.12 -15.42 -2.25
N MET A 236 -22.77 -15.33 -0.98
CA MET A 236 -22.29 -16.45 -0.17
C MET A 236 -23.32 -17.59 -0.09
N MET A 237 -24.58 -17.24 0.12
CA MET A 237 -25.68 -18.20 0.22
C MET A 237 -26.28 -18.61 -1.14
N ASN A 238 -25.82 -17.99 -2.23
CA ASN A 238 -26.33 -18.19 -3.60
C ASN A 238 -27.87 -18.00 -3.69
N ILE A 239 -28.38 -16.91 -3.12
CA ILE A 239 -29.80 -16.52 -3.17
C ILE A 239 -29.94 -15.08 -3.65
N THR A 240 -31.12 -14.74 -4.14
CA THR A 240 -31.38 -13.38 -4.59
C THR A 240 -31.54 -12.43 -3.40
N LEU A 241 -31.23 -11.13 -3.60
CA LEU A 241 -31.46 -10.08 -2.58
C LEU A 241 -32.93 -10.04 -2.12
N ASP A 242 -33.88 -10.26 -3.03
CA ASP A 242 -35.31 -10.27 -2.68
C ASP A 242 -35.67 -11.48 -1.82
N THR A 243 -35.10 -12.65 -2.14
CA THR A 243 -35.26 -13.84 -1.30
C THR A 243 -34.66 -13.60 0.09
N LEU A 244 -33.48 -13.00 0.17
CA LEU A 244 -32.83 -12.71 1.45
C LEU A 244 -33.70 -11.87 2.39
N LYS A 245 -34.37 -10.84 1.85
CA LYS A 245 -35.28 -9.94 2.61
C LYS A 245 -36.51 -10.62 3.17
N THR A 246 -36.96 -11.68 2.51
CA THR A 246 -38.20 -12.41 2.90
C THR A 246 -37.91 -13.72 3.65
N LEU A 247 -36.64 -14.07 3.83
CA LEU A 247 -36.23 -15.33 4.42
C LEU A 247 -36.52 -15.36 5.94
N PRO A 248 -37.23 -16.39 6.47
CA PRO A 248 -37.37 -16.57 7.90
C PRO A 248 -36.03 -16.77 8.59
N LYS A 249 -35.88 -16.26 9.82
CA LYS A 249 -34.61 -16.28 10.57
C LYS A 249 -33.98 -17.68 10.65
N GLU A 250 -34.76 -18.69 10.93
CA GLU A 250 -34.27 -20.08 11.03
C GLU A 250 -33.71 -20.58 9.69
N MET A 251 -34.31 -20.17 8.56
CA MET A 251 -33.82 -20.55 7.24
C MET A 251 -32.55 -19.77 6.86
N TYR A 252 -32.49 -18.49 7.27
CA TYR A 252 -31.28 -17.69 7.12
C TYR A 252 -30.11 -18.35 7.87
N ASP A 253 -30.28 -18.69 9.14
CA ASP A 253 -29.24 -19.29 9.95
C ASP A 253 -28.74 -20.62 9.36
N ARG A 254 -29.63 -21.51 8.92
CA ARG A 254 -29.25 -22.77 8.26
C ARG A 254 -28.49 -22.57 6.95
N LYS A 255 -28.91 -21.58 6.14
CA LYS A 255 -28.21 -21.28 4.87
C LYS A 255 -26.85 -20.70 5.12
N LEU A 256 -26.73 -19.78 6.07
CA LEU A 256 -25.46 -19.16 6.46
C LEU A 256 -24.51 -20.23 7.03
N GLU A 257 -24.98 -21.06 7.96
CA GLU A 257 -24.18 -22.15 8.52
C GLU A 257 -23.68 -23.11 7.44
N ARG A 258 -24.56 -23.45 6.48
CA ARG A 258 -24.17 -24.30 5.35
C ARG A 258 -23.14 -23.62 4.44
N ALA A 259 -23.29 -22.35 4.16
CA ALA A 259 -22.35 -21.58 3.34
C ALA A 259 -20.99 -21.43 4.02
N MET A 260 -20.98 -21.28 5.34
CA MET A 260 -19.76 -21.09 6.15
C MET A 260 -19.12 -22.40 6.64
N LYS A 261 -19.72 -23.57 6.38
CA LYS A 261 -19.29 -24.86 6.93
C LYS A 261 -17.80 -25.19 6.75
N ASN A 262 -17.21 -24.79 5.60
CA ASN A 262 -15.81 -25.03 5.28
C ASN A 262 -15.03 -23.72 5.10
N VAL A 263 -15.57 -22.62 5.60
CA VAL A 263 -14.99 -21.30 5.47
C VAL A 263 -14.52 -20.84 6.84
N SER A 264 -13.22 -20.71 7.02
CA SER A 264 -12.59 -20.12 8.20
C SER A 264 -12.22 -18.64 7.99
N GLY A 265 -12.47 -18.12 6.79
CA GLY A 265 -12.29 -16.71 6.45
C GLY A 265 -13.14 -15.79 7.35
N ARG A 266 -12.65 -14.61 7.62
CA ARG A 266 -13.35 -13.61 8.44
C ARG A 266 -13.51 -12.33 7.65
N LEU A 267 -14.68 -11.69 7.77
CA LEU A 267 -14.99 -10.40 7.17
C LEU A 267 -15.27 -9.37 8.27
N ILE A 268 -14.67 -8.21 8.12
CA ILE A 268 -15.08 -7.01 8.83
C ILE A 268 -15.43 -5.95 7.79
N VAL A 269 -16.63 -5.41 7.86
CA VAL A 269 -17.07 -4.26 7.07
C VAL A 269 -17.02 -3.03 7.96
N LYS A 270 -16.43 -1.94 7.47
CA LYS A 270 -16.36 -0.67 8.17
C LYS A 270 -16.83 0.46 7.28
N GLU A 271 -17.85 1.15 7.71
CA GLU A 271 -18.36 2.35 7.05
C GLU A 271 -17.63 3.60 7.52
N TYR A 272 -17.35 4.48 6.58
CA TYR A 272 -16.95 5.86 6.82
C TYR A 272 -17.84 6.80 5.99
N PRO A 273 -18.21 7.95 6.52
CA PRO A 273 -18.91 8.96 5.73
C PRO A 273 -18.09 9.38 4.51
N THR A 274 -18.77 9.66 3.41
CA THR A 274 -18.13 10.11 2.17
C THR A 274 -17.20 11.30 2.43
N ALA A 275 -16.02 11.27 1.83
CA ALA A 275 -14.96 12.28 1.93
C ALA A 275 -14.42 12.56 3.36
N SER A 276 -14.67 11.65 4.31
CA SER A 276 -14.21 11.83 5.70
C SER A 276 -12.98 11.00 6.05
N ALA A 277 -12.78 9.85 5.42
CA ALA A 277 -11.71 8.92 5.76
C ALA A 277 -10.56 8.96 4.75
N ASN A 278 -9.36 8.98 5.28
CA ASN A 278 -8.10 8.88 4.55
C ASN A 278 -7.24 7.72 5.09
N VAL A 279 -6.07 7.52 4.53
CA VAL A 279 -5.14 6.44 4.91
C VAL A 279 -4.76 6.44 6.40
N MET A 280 -4.72 7.61 7.07
CA MET A 280 -4.43 7.67 8.50
C MET A 280 -5.54 7.03 9.33
N HIS A 281 -6.81 7.23 8.94
CA HIS A 281 -7.95 6.55 9.57
C HIS A 281 -7.89 5.04 9.35
N PHE A 282 -7.44 4.60 8.16
CA PHE A 282 -7.29 3.18 7.86
C PHE A 282 -6.18 2.52 8.70
N ARG A 283 -5.04 3.19 8.89
CA ARG A 283 -3.97 2.73 9.81
C ARG A 283 -4.50 2.58 11.23
N SER A 284 -5.18 3.60 11.74
CA SER A 284 -5.78 3.55 13.08
C SER A 284 -6.78 2.39 13.22
N LEU A 285 -7.59 2.15 12.18
CA LEU A 285 -8.51 1.01 12.15
C LEU A 285 -7.77 -0.33 12.19
N PHE A 286 -6.66 -0.49 11.48
CA PHE A 286 -5.88 -1.72 11.50
C PHE A 286 -5.33 -2.02 12.90
N GLU A 287 -4.76 -1.02 13.58
CA GLU A 287 -4.27 -1.18 14.94
C GLU A 287 -5.42 -1.50 15.91
N GLU A 288 -6.55 -0.83 15.78
CA GLU A 288 -7.73 -1.11 16.58
C GLU A 288 -8.25 -2.55 16.40
N LEU A 289 -8.35 -3.03 15.16
CA LEU A 289 -8.79 -4.37 14.84
C LEU A 289 -7.81 -5.43 15.34
N LYS A 290 -6.51 -5.17 15.21
CA LYS A 290 -5.46 -6.04 15.74
C LYS A 290 -5.57 -6.18 17.25
N LEU A 291 -5.70 -5.05 17.96
CA LEU A 291 -5.76 -5.04 19.44
C LEU A 291 -7.08 -5.58 19.98
N LYS A 292 -8.23 -5.11 19.46
CA LYS A 292 -9.55 -5.42 20.03
C LYS A 292 -10.15 -6.74 19.53
N ARG A 293 -9.81 -7.16 18.31
CA ARG A 293 -10.43 -8.31 17.63
C ARG A 293 -9.45 -9.42 17.27
N ASN A 294 -8.16 -9.25 17.57
CA ASN A 294 -7.08 -10.10 17.06
C ASN A 294 -7.24 -10.37 15.55
N PHE A 295 -7.50 -9.30 14.81
CA PHE A 295 -7.79 -9.35 13.38
C PHE A 295 -6.74 -8.54 12.61
N VAL A 296 -5.95 -9.23 11.80
CA VAL A 296 -5.02 -8.64 10.84
C VAL A 296 -5.52 -9.06 9.46
N PRO A 297 -5.92 -8.14 8.58
CA PRO A 297 -6.44 -8.48 7.26
C PRO A 297 -5.37 -9.10 6.36
N ASP A 298 -5.78 -10.02 5.50
CA ASP A 298 -4.96 -10.56 4.40
C ASP A 298 -5.22 -9.79 3.10
N VAL A 299 -6.38 -9.13 2.99
CA VAL A 299 -6.78 -8.28 1.86
C VAL A 299 -7.66 -7.15 2.35
N VAL A 300 -7.50 -5.98 1.75
CA VAL A 300 -8.32 -4.79 2.02
C VAL A 300 -9.06 -4.37 0.76
N ILE A 301 -10.35 -4.11 0.91
CA ILE A 301 -11.21 -3.58 -0.14
C ILE A 301 -11.65 -2.18 0.26
N VAL A 302 -11.55 -1.21 -0.65
CA VAL A 302 -11.97 0.18 -0.43
C VAL A 302 -13.00 0.56 -1.49
N ASP A 303 -14.24 0.77 -1.10
CA ASP A 303 -15.36 1.11 -1.98
C ASP A 303 -15.82 2.56 -1.74
N TYR A 304 -15.38 3.54 -2.57
CA TYR A 304 -14.40 3.50 -3.64
C TYR A 304 -13.46 4.72 -3.55
N LEU A 305 -12.36 4.66 -4.27
CA LEU A 305 -11.22 5.58 -4.15
C LEU A 305 -11.60 7.06 -4.28
N ASN A 306 -12.42 7.44 -5.28
CA ASN A 306 -12.70 8.83 -5.60
C ASN A 306 -13.44 9.60 -4.50
N ILE A 307 -14.08 8.89 -3.56
CA ILE A 307 -14.79 9.47 -2.43
C ILE A 307 -14.06 9.35 -1.09
N CYS A 308 -12.82 8.87 -1.12
CA CYS A 308 -11.94 8.96 0.04
C CYS A 308 -11.38 10.38 0.20
N ALA A 309 -10.94 10.71 1.41
CA ALA A 309 -10.15 11.90 1.66
C ALA A 309 -8.66 11.63 1.44
N SER A 310 -7.88 12.67 1.16
CA SER A 310 -6.41 12.58 1.14
C SER A 310 -5.85 13.04 2.49
N ALA A 311 -4.77 12.40 2.94
CA ALA A 311 -4.03 12.86 4.11
C ALA A 311 -3.16 14.10 3.79
N ARG A 312 -2.82 14.31 2.50
CA ARG A 312 -1.97 15.42 2.03
C ARG A 312 -2.73 16.72 1.78
N PHE A 313 -4.01 16.64 1.43
CA PHE A 313 -4.83 17.78 1.01
C PHE A 313 -6.06 17.93 1.88
N LYS A 314 -6.35 19.16 2.30
CA LYS A 314 -7.60 19.46 3.02
C LYS A 314 -8.78 19.49 2.04
N ALA A 315 -9.96 19.07 2.51
CA ALA A 315 -11.21 19.20 1.77
C ALA A 315 -11.44 20.69 1.43
N GLY A 316 -11.75 20.98 0.15
CA GLY A 316 -11.97 22.35 -0.33
C GLY A 316 -10.71 23.13 -0.69
N SER A 317 -9.51 22.52 -0.65
CA SER A 317 -8.31 23.12 -1.23
C SER A 317 -8.48 23.29 -2.76
N SER A 318 -7.85 24.33 -3.34
CA SER A 318 -7.89 24.61 -4.80
C SER A 318 -7.09 23.60 -5.65
N VAL A 319 -6.92 22.39 -5.16
CA VAL A 319 -6.22 21.29 -5.86
C VAL A 319 -7.16 20.72 -6.90
N ASN A 320 -6.66 20.53 -8.13
CA ASN A 320 -7.46 19.95 -9.18
C ASN A 320 -7.74 18.46 -8.85
N SER A 321 -8.88 17.95 -9.33
CA SER A 321 -9.35 16.58 -9.05
C SER A 321 -8.32 15.51 -9.47
N TYR A 322 -7.56 15.75 -10.53
CA TYR A 322 -6.46 14.88 -10.97
C TYR A 322 -5.41 14.65 -9.88
N THR A 323 -4.88 15.75 -9.33
CA THR A 323 -3.84 15.70 -8.28
C THR A 323 -4.39 15.08 -7.00
N PHE A 324 -5.65 15.36 -6.68
CA PHE A 324 -6.32 14.82 -5.50
C PHE A 324 -6.49 13.29 -5.58
N ILE A 325 -7.00 12.78 -6.69
CA ILE A 325 -7.20 11.34 -6.90
C ILE A 325 -5.86 10.59 -6.98
N LYS A 326 -4.87 11.20 -7.65
CA LYS A 326 -3.51 10.65 -7.68
C LYS A 326 -2.92 10.52 -6.27
N ALA A 327 -3.09 11.53 -5.42
CA ALA A 327 -2.58 11.47 -4.05
C ALA A 327 -3.24 10.35 -3.24
N ILE A 328 -4.58 10.18 -3.33
CA ILE A 328 -5.28 9.08 -2.67
C ILE A 328 -4.75 7.72 -3.16
N ALA A 329 -4.54 7.57 -4.47
CA ALA A 329 -4.00 6.33 -5.04
C ALA A 329 -2.59 6.03 -4.53
N GLU A 330 -1.71 7.04 -4.47
CA GLU A 330 -0.36 6.91 -3.92
C GLU A 330 -0.39 6.56 -2.42
N GLU A 331 -1.28 7.18 -1.66
CA GLU A 331 -1.48 6.90 -0.24
C GLU A 331 -1.97 5.45 0.00
N LEU A 332 -2.95 4.97 -0.79
CA LEU A 332 -3.43 3.59 -0.71
C LEU A 332 -2.35 2.59 -1.14
N ARG A 333 -1.57 2.90 -2.18
CA ARG A 333 -0.47 2.04 -2.60
C ARG A 333 0.64 1.99 -1.54
N GLY A 334 0.94 3.12 -0.92
CA GLY A 334 1.86 3.19 0.22
C GLY A 334 1.40 2.31 1.38
N LEU A 335 0.11 2.36 1.71
CA LEU A 335 -0.51 1.51 2.74
C LEU A 335 -0.42 0.01 2.38
N ALA A 336 -0.64 -0.36 1.11
CA ALA A 336 -0.52 -1.74 0.66
C ALA A 336 0.90 -2.30 0.86
N VAL A 337 1.92 -1.47 0.59
CA VAL A 337 3.35 -1.82 0.80
C VAL A 337 3.65 -1.95 2.29
N GLU A 338 3.24 -0.99 3.09
CA GLU A 338 3.45 -0.94 4.54
C GLU A 338 2.84 -2.16 5.25
N MET A 339 1.59 -2.49 4.91
CA MET A 339 0.86 -3.59 5.52
C MET A 339 1.12 -4.95 4.86
N ASN A 340 1.93 -5.00 3.80
CA ASN A 340 2.28 -6.21 3.07
C ASN A 340 1.06 -7.01 2.60
N LEU A 341 0.07 -6.36 2.00
CA LEU A 341 -1.16 -6.97 1.52
C LEU A 341 -1.66 -6.31 0.22
N PRO A 342 -2.54 -6.98 -0.57
CA PRO A 342 -3.20 -6.36 -1.70
C PRO A 342 -4.34 -5.45 -1.23
N ILE A 343 -4.42 -4.25 -1.82
CA ILE A 343 -5.58 -3.37 -1.72
C ILE A 343 -6.33 -3.41 -3.05
N VAL A 344 -7.64 -3.62 -2.98
CA VAL A 344 -8.53 -3.58 -4.14
C VAL A 344 -9.51 -2.43 -3.98
N THR A 345 -9.61 -1.57 -4.98
CA THR A 345 -10.53 -0.43 -4.97
C THR A 345 -11.22 -0.25 -6.32
N ALA A 346 -12.16 0.65 -6.38
CA ALA A 346 -12.86 0.99 -7.61
C ALA A 346 -12.67 2.46 -7.98
N THR A 347 -12.87 2.76 -9.26
CA THR A 347 -12.97 4.12 -9.80
C THR A 347 -14.09 4.21 -10.85
N GLN A 348 -14.58 5.40 -11.07
CA GLN A 348 -15.60 5.64 -12.12
C GLN A 348 -14.94 6.02 -13.46
N THR A 349 -15.62 5.70 -14.56
CA THR A 349 -15.30 6.27 -15.87
C THR A 349 -15.82 7.71 -15.97
N ASN A 350 -15.18 8.52 -16.81
CA ASN A 350 -15.73 9.82 -17.22
C ASN A 350 -17.02 9.66 -18.07
N ARG A 351 -17.68 10.78 -18.39
CA ARG A 351 -18.95 10.76 -19.15
C ARG A 351 -18.76 10.20 -20.57
N THR A 352 -17.63 10.41 -21.21
CA THR A 352 -17.31 9.88 -22.55
C THR A 352 -17.07 8.37 -22.51
N GLY A 353 -16.41 7.84 -21.49
CA GLY A 353 -16.21 6.40 -21.31
C GLY A 353 -17.50 5.63 -20.99
N PHE A 354 -18.57 6.30 -20.52
CA PHE A 354 -19.84 5.65 -20.24
C PHE A 354 -20.57 5.15 -21.50
N SER A 355 -20.44 5.88 -22.61
CA SER A 355 -21.07 5.54 -23.89
C SER A 355 -20.14 4.78 -24.86
N ASN A 356 -18.90 4.54 -24.46
CA ASN A 356 -17.87 3.95 -25.32
C ASN A 356 -17.72 2.44 -25.01
N THR A 357 -17.92 1.62 -26.04
CA THR A 357 -17.69 0.16 -25.95
C THR A 357 -16.20 -0.21 -25.90
N ASP A 358 -15.31 0.73 -26.18
CA ASP A 358 -13.85 0.56 -26.13
C ASP A 358 -13.19 1.49 -25.12
N VAL A 359 -13.52 1.32 -23.86
CA VAL A 359 -12.97 2.08 -22.72
C VAL A 359 -11.45 1.95 -22.66
N SER A 360 -10.76 3.08 -22.50
CA SER A 360 -9.29 3.19 -22.43
C SER A 360 -8.85 3.79 -21.08
N LEU A 361 -7.53 3.90 -20.88
CA LEU A 361 -6.97 4.60 -19.70
C LEU A 361 -7.35 6.09 -19.69
N GLU A 362 -7.63 6.68 -20.84
CA GLU A 362 -8.03 8.08 -21.00
C GLU A 362 -9.46 8.32 -20.49
N ASP A 363 -10.28 7.27 -20.42
CA ASP A 363 -11.64 7.32 -19.93
C ASP A 363 -11.74 7.25 -18.40
N THR A 364 -10.60 7.21 -17.70
CA THR A 364 -10.57 7.29 -16.24
C THR A 364 -11.12 8.66 -15.82
N SER A 365 -12.17 8.65 -14.99
CA SER A 365 -12.71 9.87 -14.42
C SER A 365 -11.58 10.69 -13.79
N GLU A 366 -11.29 11.84 -14.40
CA GLU A 366 -10.46 12.91 -13.85
C GLU A 366 -8.96 12.64 -13.66
N SER A 367 -8.36 11.47 -14.09
CA SER A 367 -6.96 11.25 -13.72
C SER A 367 -6.16 10.23 -14.53
N PHE A 368 -5.18 10.68 -15.32
CA PHE A 368 -4.05 9.85 -15.77
C PHE A 368 -3.12 9.38 -14.63
N GLY A 369 -3.20 10.01 -13.45
CA GLY A 369 -2.38 9.69 -12.30
C GLY A 369 -2.74 8.35 -11.66
N LEU A 370 -4.00 7.96 -11.69
CA LEU A 370 -4.45 6.67 -11.14
C LEU A 370 -3.88 5.49 -11.92
N PRO A 371 -3.95 5.43 -13.27
CA PRO A 371 -3.29 4.38 -14.04
C PRO A 371 -1.78 4.32 -13.84
N ALA A 372 -1.12 5.46 -13.63
CA ALA A 372 0.32 5.47 -13.36
C ALA A 372 0.66 4.79 -12.02
N THR A 373 -0.17 4.96 -11.01
CA THR A 373 0.05 4.46 -9.64
C THR A 373 -0.38 3.01 -9.45
N ALA A 374 -1.53 2.59 -9.99
CA ALA A 374 -2.05 1.24 -9.86
C ALA A 374 -1.09 0.18 -10.41
N ASP A 375 -1.05 -1.01 -9.80
CA ASP A 375 -0.28 -2.16 -10.28
C ASP A 375 -1.08 -3.00 -11.27
N PHE A 376 -2.37 -3.16 -11.03
CA PHE A 376 -3.31 -3.79 -11.94
C PHE A 376 -4.57 -2.94 -12.08
N MET A 377 -5.05 -2.77 -13.31
CA MET A 377 -6.26 -2.02 -13.60
C MET A 377 -7.04 -2.65 -14.73
N PHE A 378 -8.33 -2.84 -14.54
CA PHE A 378 -9.24 -3.38 -15.54
C PHE A 378 -10.59 -2.66 -15.52
N ALA A 379 -11.26 -2.66 -16.65
CA ALA A 379 -12.59 -2.10 -16.80
C ALA A 379 -13.65 -3.20 -16.88
N LEU A 380 -14.80 -2.93 -16.26
CA LEU A 380 -16.04 -3.66 -16.47
C LEU A 380 -16.88 -2.83 -17.45
N ILE A 381 -17.27 -3.46 -18.56
CA ILE A 381 -18.00 -2.81 -19.66
C ILE A 381 -19.24 -3.61 -19.94
N THR A 382 -20.38 -2.94 -20.03
CA THR A 382 -21.66 -3.53 -20.40
C THR A 382 -22.21 -2.87 -21.65
N THR A 383 -22.91 -3.66 -22.45
CA THR A 383 -23.74 -3.19 -23.58
C THR A 383 -25.11 -3.84 -23.43
N ASP A 384 -26.11 -3.32 -24.13
CA ASP A 384 -27.46 -3.89 -24.11
C ASP A 384 -27.46 -5.38 -24.50
N GLU A 385 -26.62 -5.77 -25.48
CA GLU A 385 -26.48 -7.16 -25.90
C GLU A 385 -25.89 -8.03 -24.80
N LEU A 386 -24.82 -7.56 -24.13
CA LEU A 386 -24.18 -8.29 -23.02
C LEU A 386 -25.14 -8.42 -21.83
N GLU A 387 -25.91 -7.38 -21.52
CA GLU A 387 -26.91 -7.44 -20.44
C GLU A 387 -28.00 -8.48 -20.71
N GLN A 388 -28.50 -8.56 -21.94
CA GLN A 388 -29.48 -9.57 -22.33
C GLN A 388 -28.96 -10.98 -22.21
N LEU A 389 -27.64 -11.18 -22.42
CA LEU A 389 -26.97 -12.47 -22.28
C LEU A 389 -26.54 -12.77 -20.83
N GLY A 390 -26.77 -11.86 -19.88
CA GLY A 390 -26.25 -12.00 -18.51
C GLY A 390 -24.72 -12.03 -18.47
N GLN A 391 -24.08 -11.21 -19.30
CA GLN A 391 -22.64 -11.14 -19.45
C GLN A 391 -22.10 -9.73 -19.19
N ILE A 392 -20.83 -9.64 -18.86
CA ILE A 392 -20.10 -8.38 -18.77
C ILE A 392 -18.69 -8.57 -19.35
N MET A 393 -18.20 -7.59 -20.07
CA MET A 393 -16.86 -7.62 -20.64
C MET A 393 -15.86 -7.05 -19.64
N VAL A 394 -14.78 -7.78 -19.43
CA VAL A 394 -13.57 -7.34 -18.71
C VAL A 394 -12.52 -6.94 -19.72
N LYS A 395 -11.97 -5.73 -19.57
CA LYS A 395 -10.86 -5.23 -20.39
C LYS A 395 -9.68 -4.88 -19.51
N GLN A 396 -8.52 -5.49 -19.77
CA GLN A 396 -7.29 -5.08 -19.11
C GLN A 396 -6.87 -3.69 -19.57
N LEU A 397 -6.58 -2.79 -18.62
CA LEU A 397 -6.10 -1.44 -18.88
C LEU A 397 -4.62 -1.31 -18.51
N LYS A 398 -4.22 -1.93 -17.40
CA LYS A 398 -2.84 -1.99 -16.94
C LYS A 398 -2.60 -3.32 -16.21
N ASN A 399 -1.46 -3.93 -16.46
CA ASN A 399 -1.08 -5.17 -15.79
C ASN A 399 0.45 -5.22 -15.60
N ARG A 400 0.89 -5.25 -14.32
CA ARG A 400 2.30 -5.43 -13.97
C ARG A 400 2.65 -6.89 -13.66
N TYR A 401 1.66 -7.79 -13.66
CA TYR A 401 1.81 -9.19 -13.27
C TYR A 401 2.01 -10.12 -14.46
N GLY A 402 1.62 -9.69 -15.65
CA GLY A 402 1.71 -10.45 -16.88
C GLY A 402 1.64 -9.56 -18.12
N ASP A 403 1.59 -10.18 -19.29
CA ASP A 403 1.44 -9.46 -20.56
C ASP A 403 0.02 -8.87 -20.69
N PRO A 404 -0.13 -7.54 -20.75
CA PRO A 404 -1.44 -6.88 -20.85
C PRO A 404 -2.15 -7.16 -22.19
N ASN A 405 -1.47 -7.73 -23.18
CA ASN A 405 -2.07 -8.11 -24.46
C ASN A 405 -2.67 -9.51 -24.45
N THR A 406 -2.24 -10.39 -23.52
CA THR A 406 -2.81 -11.72 -23.34
C THR A 406 -4.19 -11.62 -22.74
N ASN A 407 -5.22 -12.10 -23.43
CA ASN A 407 -6.64 -11.96 -23.03
C ASN A 407 -7.01 -10.51 -22.67
N LYS A 408 -6.62 -9.57 -23.53
CA LYS A 408 -6.85 -8.13 -23.29
C LYS A 408 -8.30 -7.79 -23.01
N LYS A 409 -9.23 -8.50 -23.67
CA LYS A 409 -10.69 -8.44 -23.47
C LYS A 409 -11.24 -9.85 -23.36
N PHE A 410 -12.17 -10.07 -22.45
CA PHE A 410 -12.90 -11.32 -22.31
C PHE A 410 -14.24 -11.07 -21.62
N VAL A 411 -15.15 -12.00 -21.69
CA VAL A 411 -16.47 -11.91 -21.06
C VAL A 411 -16.56 -12.86 -19.86
N ILE A 412 -17.28 -12.44 -18.84
CA ILE A 412 -17.65 -13.23 -17.68
C ILE A 412 -19.15 -13.17 -17.48
N GLY A 413 -19.74 -14.20 -16.89
CA GLY A 413 -21.14 -14.22 -16.54
C GLY A 413 -21.45 -13.34 -15.35
N VAL A 414 -22.63 -12.74 -15.30
CA VAL A 414 -23.10 -11.91 -14.21
C VAL A 414 -24.53 -12.25 -13.81
N ASP A 415 -24.74 -12.50 -12.51
CA ASP A 415 -26.07 -12.60 -11.90
C ASP A 415 -26.23 -11.45 -10.91
N LYS A 416 -26.84 -10.36 -11.40
CA LYS A 416 -27.08 -9.14 -10.60
C LYS A 416 -27.99 -9.41 -9.40
N SER A 417 -28.90 -10.37 -9.50
CA SER A 417 -29.86 -10.69 -8.43
C SER A 417 -29.19 -11.36 -7.23
N LYS A 418 -28.12 -12.11 -7.47
CA LYS A 418 -27.32 -12.82 -6.47
C LYS A 418 -25.97 -12.16 -6.18
N MET A 419 -25.69 -10.99 -6.74
CA MET A 419 -24.43 -10.29 -6.57
C MET A 419 -23.22 -11.15 -6.95
N SER A 420 -23.29 -11.96 -8.00
CA SER A 420 -22.25 -12.92 -8.35
C SER A 420 -21.77 -12.78 -9.79
N PHE A 421 -20.47 -13.07 -9.98
CA PHE A 421 -19.84 -13.29 -11.28
C PHE A 421 -19.43 -14.74 -11.39
N TYR A 422 -19.30 -15.27 -12.60
CA TYR A 422 -18.95 -16.65 -12.82
C TYR A 422 -18.24 -16.87 -14.16
N ASN A 423 -17.52 -17.98 -14.26
CA ASN A 423 -16.84 -18.38 -15.49
C ASN A 423 -17.86 -18.72 -16.60
N LEU A 424 -17.55 -18.31 -17.80
CA LEU A 424 -18.27 -18.72 -19.01
C LEU A 424 -17.44 -19.73 -19.81
N GLU A 425 -18.11 -20.56 -20.60
CA GLU A 425 -17.45 -21.47 -21.51
C GLU A 425 -16.65 -20.73 -22.58
N ASP A 426 -15.61 -21.37 -23.13
CA ASP A 426 -14.73 -20.81 -24.17
C ASP A 426 -15.49 -20.37 -25.43
N SER A 427 -16.62 -21.00 -25.73
CA SER A 427 -17.52 -20.62 -26.81
C SER A 427 -18.03 -19.19 -26.70
N ALA A 428 -18.26 -18.68 -25.50
CA ALA A 428 -18.70 -17.31 -25.26
C ALA A 428 -17.60 -16.27 -25.52
N GLN A 429 -16.33 -16.67 -25.47
CA GLN A 429 -15.18 -15.79 -25.73
C GLN A 429 -14.98 -15.50 -27.22
N THR A 430 -15.46 -16.40 -28.11
CA THR A 430 -15.26 -16.28 -29.57
C THR A 430 -16.07 -15.15 -30.19
N THR A 431 -17.14 -14.69 -29.58
CA THR A 431 -17.95 -13.56 -30.03
C THR A 431 -17.23 -12.22 -29.95
N LEU A 432 -16.10 -12.13 -29.23
CA LEU A 432 -15.28 -10.92 -29.10
C LEU A 432 -14.18 -10.80 -30.17
N THR A 433 -13.85 -11.86 -30.89
CA THR A 433 -12.97 -11.81 -32.04
C THR A 433 -13.77 -11.24 -33.22
N PRO A 434 -13.34 -10.12 -33.84
CA PRO A 434 -13.90 -9.72 -35.12
C PRO A 434 -13.78 -10.93 -36.06
N ALA A 435 -14.89 -11.31 -36.71
CA ALA A 435 -14.82 -12.32 -37.76
C ALA A 435 -13.64 -11.97 -38.66
N PRO A 436 -12.81 -12.95 -39.09
CA PRO A 436 -11.76 -12.68 -40.04
C PRO A 436 -12.45 -11.96 -41.20
N GLN A 437 -12.00 -10.73 -41.53
CA GLN A 437 -12.46 -10.10 -42.73
C GLN A 437 -12.19 -11.11 -43.86
N GLU A 438 -13.23 -11.73 -44.36
CA GLU A 438 -13.13 -12.47 -45.62
C GLU A 438 -12.52 -11.48 -46.61
N ASN A 439 -11.28 -11.69 -46.93
CA ASN A 439 -10.69 -11.05 -48.07
C ASN A 439 -11.59 -11.39 -49.29
N LEU A 440 -12.51 -10.49 -49.59
CA LEU A 440 -13.13 -10.46 -50.89
C LEU A 440 -12.01 -10.20 -51.90
N GLY A 441 -11.28 -11.28 -52.15
CA GLY A 441 -10.32 -11.33 -53.22
C GLY A 441 -11.03 -11.12 -54.52
N GLY A 442 -10.52 -10.19 -55.29
CA GLY A 442 -10.75 -10.12 -56.69
C GLY A 442 -11.69 -9.03 -57.17
N LEU A 443 -11.23 -7.78 -57.12
CA LEU A 443 -11.48 -6.81 -58.18
C LEU A 443 -10.13 -6.27 -58.61
N ASP A 444 -9.52 -7.00 -59.57
CA ASP A 444 -8.49 -6.47 -60.42
C ASP A 444 -8.99 -5.20 -61.12
N SER A 445 -8.74 -4.04 -60.54
CA SER A 445 -8.80 -2.79 -61.29
C SER A 445 -7.44 -2.56 -61.93
N LYS A 446 -7.33 -2.95 -63.22
CA LYS A 446 -6.33 -2.44 -64.14
C LYS A 446 -6.37 -0.93 -64.10
N PHE A 447 -5.52 -0.29 -63.35
CA PHE A 447 -5.14 1.09 -63.59
C PHE A 447 -3.97 1.08 -64.57
N GLU A 448 -4.27 1.37 -65.88
CA GLU A 448 -3.30 1.73 -66.88
C GLU A 448 -2.51 2.95 -66.39
N LYS A 449 -1.20 2.81 -66.40
CA LYS A 449 -0.26 3.94 -66.26
C LYS A 449 -0.45 4.89 -67.44
N GLY A 450 -1.13 6.01 -67.23
CA GLY A 450 -1.08 7.15 -68.15
C GLY A 450 0.26 7.85 -68.04
N ASN A 451 0.99 7.89 -69.11
CA ASN A 451 2.18 8.73 -69.33
C ASN A 451 1.80 10.20 -69.10
N PHE A 452 2.43 10.84 -68.17
CA PHE A 452 2.53 12.30 -68.10
C PHE A 452 3.98 12.70 -68.36
N ASP A 453 4.27 12.77 -69.65
CA ASP A 453 5.37 13.60 -70.21
C ASP A 453 4.83 15.02 -70.40
N GLY A 454 5.53 15.96 -69.86
CA GLY A 454 5.48 17.36 -70.28
C GLY A 454 4.71 18.31 -69.41
N TRP A 455 5.41 18.96 -68.46
CA TRP A 455 5.29 20.40 -68.18
C TRP A 455 6.62 20.89 -67.57
N ASN A 456 7.45 21.48 -68.51
CA ASN A 456 8.44 22.49 -68.12
C ASN A 456 7.69 23.76 -67.72
N ILE A 457 7.93 24.30 -66.55
CA ILE A 457 8.33 25.68 -66.24
C ILE A 457 8.80 25.71 -64.81
#